data_5647f2ef216934471f95431b06840167
#
_entry.id   5647f2ef216934471f95431b06840167
#
_cell.length_a   1.000
_cell.length_b   1.000
_cell.length_c   1.000
_cell.angle_alpha   90.00
_cell.angle_beta   90.00
_cell.angle_gamma   90.00
#
_symmetry.space_group_name_H-M   'P 1'
#
loop_
_entity.id
_entity.type
_entity.pdbx_description
1 polymer ?
#
loop_
_entity_poly.entity_id
_entity_poly.type
_entity_poly.pdbx_seq_one_letter_code
_entity_poly.pdbx_strand_id
1 'polypeptide(L)'
;MFRTQHSSRGYTLVELVVSITVFSIIVIVFGVALTTAYHEAFASKARSQTTTALQTAMDIIEKDVRYSVEFIGVTKAPYSDIYGRRNTTGANFAWNYNGYNAKSRVLILANYASNQREASSVRRPIYINKPNTFYNCSSQPEYLPKLQYRTVYFVNHGVLYRRILIDTASPRCPGQKLAQKQSCPASAFTASKPAVCQARDEAIAKNVRTFAVQYLKDDDTPVTRQYTTGGESHLIEASRVKITLTIAAPPSSETQSTTLSITRIN
;
A
#
# COMPACT_ATOMS: atom_id res chain seq x y z
N MET A 1 -51.36 -59.77 -33.80
CA MET A 1 -51.36 -58.99 -32.53
C MET A 1 -50.47 -59.75 -31.57
N PHE A 2 -49.13 -59.40 -31.55
CA PHE A 2 -48.16 -60.12 -30.72
C PHE A 2 -48.05 -59.35 -29.39
N ARG A 3 -48.48 -60.00 -28.33
CA ARG A 3 -48.41 -59.48 -26.95
C ARG A 3 -47.09 -59.97 -26.36
N THR A 4 -46.09 -59.09 -26.30
CA THR A 4 -44.84 -59.35 -25.63
C THR A 4 -45.07 -59.34 -24.12
N GLN A 5 -44.99 -60.54 -23.53
CA GLN A 5 -44.98 -60.68 -22.06
C GLN A 5 -43.61 -60.20 -21.54
N HIS A 6 -43.61 -59.03 -20.88
CA HIS A 6 -42.47 -58.56 -20.04
C HIS A 6 -42.45 -59.45 -18.78
N SER A 7 -41.52 -60.37 -18.72
CA SER A 7 -41.20 -61.11 -17.51
C SER A 7 -40.55 -60.12 -16.54
N SER A 8 -41.28 -59.66 -15.53
CA SER A 8 -40.71 -58.89 -14.40
C SER A 8 -39.94 -59.87 -13.51
N ARG A 9 -38.63 -59.91 -13.71
CA ARG A 9 -37.71 -60.59 -12.77
C ARG A 9 -37.61 -59.69 -11.53
N GLY A 10 -38.11 -60.20 -10.40
CA GLY A 10 -37.93 -59.52 -9.10
C GLY A 10 -36.45 -59.57 -8.66
N TYR A 11 -35.94 -58.48 -8.12
CA TYR A 11 -34.59 -58.43 -7.51
C TYR A 11 -34.54 -59.32 -6.27
N THR A 12 -33.46 -60.07 -6.13
CA THR A 12 -33.21 -60.81 -4.89
C THR A 12 -32.76 -59.85 -3.79
N LEU A 13 -33.06 -60.16 -2.54
CA LEU A 13 -32.65 -59.34 -1.37
C LEU A 13 -31.14 -59.16 -1.34
N VAL A 14 -30.39 -60.15 -1.79
CA VAL A 14 -28.91 -60.08 -1.85
C VAL A 14 -28.42 -59.08 -2.89
N GLU A 15 -29.03 -59.04 -4.09
CA GLU A 15 -28.69 -58.05 -5.13
C GLU A 15 -28.95 -56.62 -4.66
N LEU A 16 -30.02 -56.41 -3.90
CA LEU A 16 -30.34 -55.09 -3.39
C LEU A 16 -29.31 -54.62 -2.34
N VAL A 17 -28.91 -55.51 -1.40
CA VAL A 17 -27.89 -55.21 -0.40
C VAL A 17 -26.54 -54.91 -1.04
N VAL A 18 -26.13 -55.73 -2.03
CA VAL A 18 -24.86 -55.51 -2.74
C VAL A 18 -24.89 -54.19 -3.51
N SER A 19 -25.99 -53.87 -4.18
CA SER A 19 -26.13 -52.62 -4.93
C SER A 19 -26.05 -51.40 -4.05
N ILE A 20 -26.68 -51.41 -2.87
CA ILE A 20 -26.64 -50.31 -1.91
C ILE A 20 -25.22 -50.13 -1.36
N THR A 21 -24.51 -51.20 -1.03
CA THR A 21 -23.14 -51.10 -0.50
C THR A 21 -22.17 -50.53 -1.55
N VAL A 22 -22.24 -51.03 -2.80
CA VAL A 22 -21.43 -50.52 -3.90
C VAL A 22 -21.76 -49.05 -4.18
N PHE A 23 -23.03 -48.66 -4.24
CA PHE A 23 -23.45 -47.29 -4.43
C PHE A 23 -22.95 -46.37 -3.31
N SER A 24 -23.04 -46.81 -2.05
CA SER A 24 -22.54 -46.06 -0.90
C SER A 24 -21.04 -45.78 -1.01
N ILE A 25 -20.23 -46.74 -1.41
CA ILE A 25 -18.78 -46.56 -1.63
C ILE A 25 -18.53 -45.54 -2.74
N ILE A 26 -19.23 -45.59 -3.85
CA ILE A 26 -19.11 -44.66 -4.96
C ILE A 26 -19.43 -43.24 -4.49
N VAL A 27 -20.51 -43.05 -3.75
CA VAL A 27 -20.93 -41.74 -3.22
C VAL A 27 -19.87 -41.16 -2.26
N ILE A 28 -19.30 -42.00 -1.39
CA ILE A 28 -18.24 -41.54 -0.47
C ILE A 28 -16.99 -41.12 -1.26
N VAL A 29 -16.50 -41.93 -2.19
CA VAL A 29 -15.31 -41.60 -2.99
C VAL A 29 -15.52 -40.33 -3.80
N PHE A 30 -16.69 -40.21 -4.45
CA PHE A 30 -17.04 -39.02 -5.21
C PHE A 30 -17.15 -37.77 -4.32
N GLY A 31 -17.74 -37.90 -3.14
CA GLY A 31 -17.82 -36.80 -2.14
C GLY A 31 -16.44 -36.31 -1.70
N VAL A 32 -15.51 -37.24 -1.42
CA VAL A 32 -14.13 -36.88 -1.06
C VAL A 32 -13.43 -36.17 -2.23
N ALA A 33 -13.55 -36.69 -3.43
CA ALA A 33 -12.95 -36.08 -4.62
C ALA A 33 -13.49 -34.67 -4.88
N LEU A 34 -14.79 -34.46 -4.75
CA LEU A 34 -15.40 -33.12 -4.89
C LEU A 34 -14.89 -32.16 -3.83
N THR A 35 -14.86 -32.54 -2.55
CA THR A 35 -14.40 -31.66 -1.47
C THR A 35 -12.94 -31.27 -1.68
N THR A 36 -12.08 -32.19 -2.09
CA THR A 36 -10.68 -31.91 -2.41
C THR A 36 -10.57 -30.91 -3.57
N ALA A 37 -11.30 -31.14 -4.66
CA ALA A 37 -11.30 -30.25 -5.82
C ALA A 37 -11.77 -28.83 -5.47
N TYR A 38 -12.83 -28.72 -4.64
CA TYR A 38 -13.28 -27.41 -4.15
C TYR A 38 -12.23 -26.72 -3.29
N HIS A 39 -11.59 -27.42 -2.35
CA HIS A 39 -10.52 -26.84 -1.53
C HIS A 39 -9.36 -26.34 -2.38
N GLU A 40 -8.90 -27.09 -3.36
CA GLU A 40 -7.85 -26.68 -4.27
C GLU A 40 -8.23 -25.46 -5.11
N ALA A 41 -9.46 -25.43 -5.63
CA ALA A 41 -9.96 -24.31 -6.41
C ALA A 41 -10.00 -23.00 -5.56
N PHE A 42 -10.49 -23.09 -4.32
CA PHE A 42 -10.50 -21.93 -3.41
C PHE A 42 -9.10 -21.49 -3.02
N ALA A 43 -8.18 -22.41 -2.72
CA ALA A 43 -6.80 -22.10 -2.42
C ALA A 43 -6.09 -21.44 -3.61
N SER A 44 -6.28 -21.94 -4.82
CA SER A 44 -5.74 -21.36 -6.05
C SER A 44 -6.26 -19.95 -6.30
N LYS A 45 -7.57 -19.73 -6.13
CA LYS A 45 -8.16 -18.40 -6.23
C LYS A 45 -7.58 -17.41 -5.19
N ALA A 46 -7.44 -17.85 -3.95
CA ALA A 46 -6.88 -17.01 -2.89
C ALA A 46 -5.41 -16.64 -3.19
N ARG A 47 -4.61 -17.58 -3.68
CA ARG A 47 -3.22 -17.33 -4.10
C ARG A 47 -3.16 -16.32 -5.24
N SER A 48 -3.98 -16.48 -6.28
CA SER A 48 -4.04 -15.56 -7.41
C SER A 48 -4.42 -14.15 -6.98
N GLN A 49 -5.42 -14.00 -6.13
CA GLN A 49 -5.83 -12.69 -5.58
C GLN A 49 -4.71 -12.04 -4.76
N THR A 50 -4.00 -12.83 -3.95
CA THR A 50 -2.87 -12.33 -3.14
C THR A 50 -1.72 -11.89 -4.03
N THR A 51 -1.39 -12.63 -5.08
CA THR A 51 -0.34 -12.26 -6.05
C THR A 51 -0.70 -10.95 -6.75
N THR A 52 -1.92 -10.81 -7.23
CA THR A 52 -2.40 -9.57 -7.87
C THR A 52 -2.35 -8.39 -6.90
N ALA A 53 -2.77 -8.59 -5.64
CA ALA A 53 -2.70 -7.54 -4.62
C ALA A 53 -1.25 -7.11 -4.32
N LEU A 54 -0.31 -8.08 -4.26
CA LEU A 54 1.11 -7.81 -4.10
C LEU A 54 1.66 -6.98 -5.26
N GLN A 55 1.40 -7.41 -6.50
CA GLN A 55 1.85 -6.71 -7.70
C GLN A 55 1.31 -5.28 -7.74
N THR A 56 0.00 -5.11 -7.57
CA THR A 56 -0.63 -3.78 -7.57
C THR A 56 -0.04 -2.87 -6.48
N ALA A 57 0.19 -3.42 -5.27
CA ALA A 57 0.78 -2.65 -4.18
C ALA A 57 2.21 -2.21 -4.53
N MET A 58 3.02 -3.11 -5.10
CA MET A 58 4.40 -2.80 -5.48
C MET A 58 4.46 -1.81 -6.63
N ASP A 59 3.58 -1.90 -7.63
CA ASP A 59 3.51 -0.97 -8.75
C ASP A 59 3.19 0.47 -8.27
N ILE A 60 2.26 0.60 -7.33
CA ILE A 60 1.93 1.91 -6.73
C ILE A 60 3.15 2.49 -6.00
N ILE A 61 3.81 1.67 -5.17
CA ILE A 61 4.99 2.10 -4.41
C ILE A 61 6.14 2.44 -5.37
N GLU A 62 6.39 1.59 -6.36
CA GLU A 62 7.44 1.80 -7.36
C GLU A 62 7.26 3.13 -8.08
N LYS A 63 6.04 3.42 -8.55
CA LYS A 63 5.71 4.69 -9.19
C LYS A 63 6.02 5.87 -8.28
N ASP A 64 5.58 5.83 -7.02
CA ASP A 64 5.81 6.92 -6.08
C ASP A 64 7.31 7.09 -5.74
N VAL A 65 8.05 5.99 -5.59
CA VAL A 65 9.49 6.02 -5.32
C VAL A 65 10.26 6.58 -6.53
N ARG A 66 9.98 6.12 -7.73
CA ARG A 66 10.68 6.58 -8.94
C ARG A 66 10.58 8.08 -9.15
N TYR A 67 9.41 8.66 -8.84
CA TYR A 67 9.15 10.09 -9.01
C TYR A 67 9.34 10.91 -7.72
N SER A 68 9.85 10.30 -6.65
CA SER A 68 10.16 11.03 -5.44
C SER A 68 11.39 11.91 -5.62
N VAL A 69 11.37 13.03 -4.93
CA VAL A 69 12.50 13.98 -4.89
C VAL A 69 13.58 13.49 -3.94
N GLU A 70 13.14 12.91 -2.81
CA GLU A 70 14.02 12.56 -1.71
C GLU A 70 13.39 11.51 -0.80
N PHE A 71 14.24 10.76 -0.12
CA PHE A 71 13.87 9.88 0.99
C PHE A 71 13.99 10.61 2.34
N ILE A 72 12.97 10.50 3.16
CA ILE A 72 12.89 11.16 4.46
C ILE A 72 13.04 10.12 5.56
N GLY A 73 13.88 10.43 6.54
CA GLY A 73 14.06 9.59 7.71
C GLY A 73 13.04 9.86 8.81
N VAL A 74 12.79 11.14 9.13
CA VAL A 74 11.83 11.57 10.13
C VAL A 74 11.12 12.82 9.64
N THR A 75 9.78 12.83 9.68
CA THR A 75 9.00 14.04 9.37
C THR A 75 8.95 15.00 10.56
N LYS A 76 8.90 16.29 10.26
CA LYS A 76 8.66 17.37 11.26
C LYS A 76 7.75 18.44 10.65
N ALA A 77 7.38 19.43 11.44
CA ALA A 77 6.70 20.60 10.94
C ALA A 77 7.42 21.18 9.70
N PRO A 78 6.69 21.57 8.63
CA PRO A 78 5.24 21.67 8.54
C PRO A 78 4.48 20.37 8.24
N TYR A 79 5.14 19.23 8.08
CA TYR A 79 4.56 17.91 7.76
C TYR A 79 4.19 17.13 9.01
N SER A 80 3.71 17.81 10.06
CA SER A 80 3.21 17.17 11.28
C SER A 80 1.92 16.43 11.02
N ASP A 81 1.75 15.27 11.67
CA ASP A 81 0.58 14.44 11.54
C ASP A 81 -0.01 14.09 12.91
N ILE A 82 -1.16 14.66 13.25
CA ILE A 82 -1.85 14.40 14.53
C ILE A 82 -2.26 12.93 14.70
N TYR A 83 -2.31 12.17 13.61
CA TYR A 83 -2.56 10.72 13.60
C TYR A 83 -1.29 9.91 13.31
N GLY A 84 -0.14 10.56 13.24
CA GLY A 84 1.17 9.93 13.10
C GLY A 84 1.48 9.07 14.32
N ARG A 85 2.34 8.07 14.14
CA ARG A 85 2.79 7.27 15.27
C ARG A 85 3.67 8.13 16.18
N ARG A 86 3.31 8.17 17.45
CA ARG A 86 4.13 8.85 18.46
C ARG A 86 5.53 8.27 18.47
N ASN A 87 6.52 9.13 18.34
CA ASN A 87 7.84 8.80 18.81
C ASN A 87 7.76 8.61 20.33
N THR A 88 8.47 7.64 20.89
CA THR A 88 8.45 7.26 22.32
C THR A 88 8.80 8.41 23.28
N THR A 89 9.28 9.53 22.77
CA THR A 89 9.68 10.73 23.52
C THR A 89 8.64 11.87 23.57
N GLY A 90 7.38 11.61 23.16
CA GLY A 90 6.24 12.46 23.59
C GLY A 90 5.83 13.52 22.60
N ALA A 91 5.86 14.58 22.38
CA ALA A 91 5.12 15.75 21.94
C ALA A 91 5.01 16.02 20.43
N ASN A 92 5.72 15.32 19.54
CA ASN A 92 5.72 15.63 18.12
C ASN A 92 5.19 14.44 17.32
N PHE A 93 4.05 14.62 16.66
CA PHE A 93 3.41 13.70 15.73
C PHE A 93 4.27 13.53 14.46
N ALA A 94 5.41 12.88 14.61
CA ALA A 94 6.36 12.64 13.54
C ALA A 94 6.30 11.18 13.08
N TRP A 95 6.48 10.97 11.79
CA TRP A 95 6.76 9.66 11.22
C TRP A 95 8.26 9.41 11.22
N ASN A 96 8.65 8.21 11.63
CA ASN A 96 10.05 7.77 11.63
C ASN A 96 10.16 6.51 10.78
N TYR A 97 11.10 6.47 9.85
CA TYR A 97 11.31 5.34 8.94
C TYR A 97 11.61 4.03 9.67
N ASN A 98 12.27 4.07 10.82
CA ASN A 98 12.55 2.87 11.63
C ASN A 98 11.28 2.21 12.16
N GLY A 99 10.14 2.94 12.18
CA GLY A 99 8.88 2.43 12.69
C GLY A 99 8.98 1.94 14.14
N TYR A 100 8.10 1.00 14.51
CA TYR A 100 8.11 0.37 15.84
C TYR A 100 9.05 -0.83 15.92
N ASN A 101 9.31 -1.50 14.81
CA ASN A 101 10.19 -2.66 14.73
C ASN A 101 10.62 -2.91 13.28
N ALA A 102 11.59 -3.82 13.09
CA ALA A 102 12.13 -4.16 11.78
C ALA A 102 11.10 -4.73 10.78
N LYS A 103 9.97 -5.29 11.28
CA LYS A 103 8.90 -5.88 10.44
C LYS A 103 7.84 -4.85 10.00
N SER A 104 7.82 -3.67 10.62
CA SER A 104 6.81 -2.62 10.39
C SER A 104 7.49 -1.28 10.16
N ARG A 105 8.45 -1.23 9.25
CA ARG A 105 9.11 0.01 8.88
C ARG A 105 8.17 0.90 8.09
N VAL A 106 8.53 2.18 8.00
CA VAL A 106 7.76 3.21 7.31
C VAL A 106 8.59 3.70 6.14
N LEU A 107 7.99 3.79 4.94
CA LEU A 107 8.59 4.45 3.80
C LEU A 107 8.06 5.88 3.75
N ILE A 108 8.96 6.86 3.74
CA ILE A 108 8.62 8.27 3.71
C ILE A 108 9.30 8.90 2.50
N LEU A 109 8.50 9.44 1.59
CA LEU A 109 8.93 10.06 0.34
C LEU A 109 8.60 11.54 0.32
N ALA A 110 9.52 12.36 -0.15
CA ALA A 110 9.24 13.74 -0.54
C ALA A 110 8.87 13.79 -2.02
N ASN A 111 7.81 14.49 -2.36
CA ASN A 111 7.34 14.66 -3.73
C ASN A 111 7.02 16.13 -4.01
N TYR A 112 7.17 16.59 -5.26
CA TYR A 112 6.71 17.91 -5.64
C TYR A 112 5.19 17.95 -5.75
N ALA A 113 4.60 18.96 -5.13
CA ALA A 113 3.18 19.24 -5.23
C ALA A 113 2.84 19.81 -6.62
N SER A 114 1.66 19.52 -7.10
CA SER A 114 1.21 19.92 -8.43
C SER A 114 -0.29 20.22 -8.49
N ASN A 115 -0.70 20.86 -9.56
CA ASN A 115 -2.10 21.22 -9.81
C ASN A 115 -2.96 20.02 -10.24
N GLN A 116 -2.35 18.88 -10.56
CA GLN A 116 -3.03 17.64 -10.95
C GLN A 116 -2.38 16.44 -10.27
N ARG A 117 -3.18 15.39 -9.98
CA ARG A 117 -2.70 14.16 -9.34
C ARG A 117 -1.95 13.27 -10.33
N GLU A 118 -2.46 13.17 -11.54
CA GLU A 118 -1.92 12.29 -12.56
C GLU A 118 -0.92 13.02 -13.45
N ALA A 119 -0.04 12.26 -14.08
CA ALA A 119 0.87 12.77 -15.07
C ALA A 119 0.06 13.21 -16.32
N SER A 120 0.17 14.47 -16.68
CA SER A 120 -0.47 15.02 -17.87
C SER A 120 0.35 16.20 -18.41
N SER A 121 0.14 16.56 -19.66
CA SER A 121 0.81 17.70 -20.30
C SER A 121 0.49 19.05 -19.63
N VAL A 122 -0.64 19.14 -18.92
CA VAL A 122 -1.06 20.33 -18.19
C VAL A 122 -0.68 20.32 -16.72
N ARG A 123 -0.02 19.26 -16.25
CA ARG A 123 0.48 19.17 -14.87
C ARG A 123 1.59 20.21 -14.66
N ARG A 124 1.41 21.08 -13.68
CA ARG A 124 2.37 22.11 -13.31
C ARG A 124 2.72 21.98 -11.82
N PRO A 125 4.00 22.19 -11.44
CA PRO A 125 4.39 22.26 -10.04
C PRO A 125 3.73 23.46 -9.36
N ILE A 126 3.55 23.34 -8.06
CA ILE A 126 3.12 24.44 -7.18
C ILE A 126 4.37 25.10 -6.63
N TYR A 127 4.43 26.41 -6.71
CA TYR A 127 5.57 27.19 -6.22
C TYR A 127 5.24 27.91 -4.92
N ILE A 128 6.25 28.01 -4.06
CA ILE A 128 6.16 28.77 -2.80
C ILE A 128 6.41 30.24 -3.12
N ASN A 129 5.48 31.09 -2.70
CA ASN A 129 5.68 32.52 -2.77
C ASN A 129 6.67 32.97 -1.69
N LYS A 130 7.82 33.47 -2.09
CA LYS A 130 8.81 34.08 -1.18
C LYS A 130 8.79 35.58 -1.39
N PRO A 131 8.10 36.35 -0.53
CA PRO A 131 8.22 37.82 -0.57
C PRO A 131 9.68 38.20 -0.32
N ASN A 132 10.13 39.27 -0.95
CA ASN A 132 11.49 39.80 -0.85
C ASN A 132 12.59 38.98 -1.56
N THR A 133 12.28 38.24 -2.59
CA THR A 133 13.25 37.65 -3.51
C THR A 133 13.20 38.38 -4.86
N PHE A 134 14.30 38.31 -5.65
CA PHE A 134 14.32 38.85 -7.01
C PHE A 134 13.29 38.17 -7.95
N TYR A 135 12.93 36.94 -7.64
CA TYR A 135 11.97 36.17 -8.42
C TYR A 135 10.58 36.27 -7.80
N ASN A 136 9.58 36.39 -8.62
CA ASN A 136 8.19 36.50 -8.18
C ASN A 136 7.27 35.56 -8.94
N CYS A 137 6.08 35.36 -8.41
CA CYS A 137 5.08 34.44 -8.94
C CYS A 137 4.55 34.81 -10.35
N SER A 138 4.70 36.08 -10.76
CA SER A 138 4.13 36.56 -12.01
C SER A 138 5.10 36.51 -13.19
N SER A 139 6.41 36.74 -12.92
CA SER A 139 7.39 36.87 -13.98
C SER A 139 8.28 35.63 -14.16
N GLN A 140 8.70 35.01 -13.07
CA GLN A 140 9.70 33.93 -13.11
C GLN A 140 9.41 32.87 -12.03
N PRO A 141 8.22 32.23 -12.06
CA PRO A 141 7.85 31.26 -11.02
C PRO A 141 8.75 30.03 -11.00
N GLU A 142 9.39 29.67 -12.11
CA GLU A 142 10.29 28.49 -12.22
C GLU A 142 11.55 28.58 -11.35
N TYR A 143 11.95 29.78 -10.98
CA TYR A 143 13.07 30.01 -10.05
C TYR A 143 12.66 30.01 -8.58
N LEU A 144 11.35 29.95 -8.30
CA LEU A 144 10.87 29.84 -6.93
C LEU A 144 10.95 28.38 -6.44
N PRO A 145 11.08 28.18 -5.12
CA PRO A 145 11.07 26.82 -4.58
C PRO A 145 9.73 26.14 -4.86
N LYS A 146 9.80 24.89 -5.30
CA LYS A 146 8.63 24.07 -5.52
C LYS A 146 8.09 23.56 -4.19
N LEU A 147 6.77 23.66 -3.99
CA LEU A 147 6.11 23.09 -2.83
C LEU A 147 6.27 21.58 -2.84
N GLN A 148 6.58 21.01 -1.70
CA GLN A 148 6.65 19.56 -1.53
C GLN A 148 5.50 19.06 -0.66
N TYR A 149 5.25 17.75 -0.75
CA TYR A 149 4.41 17.01 0.18
C TYR A 149 5.12 15.71 0.55
N ARG A 150 4.67 15.05 1.62
CA ARG A 150 5.22 13.77 2.05
C ARG A 150 4.20 12.67 1.76
N THR A 151 4.69 11.57 1.18
CA THR A 151 3.94 10.31 1.05
C THR A 151 4.49 9.34 2.07
N VAL A 152 3.64 8.80 2.92
CA VAL A 152 3.99 7.88 3.99
C VAL A 152 3.31 6.54 3.77
N TYR A 153 4.08 5.48 3.62
CA TYR A 153 3.60 4.10 3.58
C TYR A 153 3.86 3.44 4.94
N PHE A 154 2.82 2.90 5.53
CA PHE A 154 2.89 2.25 6.84
C PHE A 154 1.85 1.14 6.97
N VAL A 155 2.13 0.18 7.85
CA VAL A 155 1.19 -0.91 8.17
C VAL A 155 0.47 -0.60 9.47
N ASN A 156 -0.85 -0.73 9.44
CA ASN A 156 -1.68 -0.62 10.62
C ASN A 156 -2.75 -1.73 10.60
N HIS A 157 -2.83 -2.54 11.67
CA HIS A 157 -3.73 -3.69 11.80
C HIS A 157 -3.73 -4.62 10.56
N GLY A 158 -2.53 -4.92 10.03
CA GLY A 158 -2.39 -5.80 8.86
C GLY A 158 -2.84 -5.20 7.52
N VAL A 159 -3.03 -3.89 7.46
CA VAL A 159 -3.32 -3.17 6.21
C VAL A 159 -2.19 -2.19 5.93
N LEU A 160 -1.66 -2.23 4.72
CA LEU A 160 -0.71 -1.24 4.21
C LEU A 160 -1.48 -0.03 3.72
N TYR A 161 -1.17 1.11 4.30
CA TYR A 161 -1.78 2.40 3.96
C TYR A 161 -0.77 3.33 3.30
N ARG A 162 -1.29 4.19 2.42
CA ARG A 162 -0.62 5.36 1.87
C ARG A 162 -1.28 6.61 2.44
N ARG A 163 -0.48 7.47 3.06
CA ARG A 163 -0.90 8.75 3.62
C ARG A 163 -0.17 9.91 2.96
N ILE A 164 -0.88 10.99 2.74
CA ILE A 164 -0.33 12.23 2.19
C ILE A 164 -0.32 13.29 3.28
N LEU A 165 0.84 13.91 3.51
CA LEU A 165 1.03 15.04 4.41
C LEU A 165 1.41 16.26 3.58
N ILE A 166 0.72 17.36 3.80
CA ILE A 166 0.88 18.59 3.02
C ILE A 166 1.33 19.71 3.93
N ASP A 167 2.27 20.51 3.46
CA ASP A 167 2.56 21.80 4.06
C ASP A 167 1.43 22.80 3.73
N THR A 168 0.64 23.10 4.73
CA THR A 168 -0.45 24.10 4.63
C THR A 168 -0.02 25.49 5.06
N ALA A 169 1.15 25.63 5.67
CA ALA A 169 1.66 26.90 6.22
C ALA A 169 2.41 27.74 5.18
N SER A 170 3.09 27.09 4.22
CA SER A 170 3.85 27.81 3.21
C SER A 170 2.94 28.59 2.25
N PRO A 171 3.18 29.88 2.06
CA PRO A 171 2.42 30.70 1.14
C PRO A 171 2.67 30.22 -0.30
N ARG A 172 1.59 30.07 -1.08
CA ARG A 172 1.63 29.65 -2.48
C ARG A 172 1.46 30.83 -3.41
N CYS A 173 1.97 30.70 -4.61
CA CYS A 173 1.71 31.67 -5.66
C CYS A 173 0.20 31.82 -5.92
N PRO A 174 -0.30 33.05 -6.11
CA PRO A 174 -1.72 33.30 -6.38
C PRO A 174 -2.26 32.50 -7.57
N GLY A 175 -3.50 32.03 -7.47
CA GLY A 175 -4.16 31.28 -8.54
C GLY A 175 -3.76 29.80 -8.66
N GLN A 176 -2.74 29.33 -7.94
CA GLN A 176 -2.32 27.93 -7.97
C GLN A 176 -3.24 27.07 -7.09
N LYS A 177 -3.85 26.05 -7.71
CA LYS A 177 -4.71 25.07 -7.03
C LYS A 177 -3.89 23.80 -6.76
N LEU A 178 -3.81 23.39 -5.50
CA LEU A 178 -3.13 22.17 -5.08
C LEU A 178 -4.04 20.96 -5.28
N ALA A 179 -3.59 19.97 -6.06
CA ALA A 179 -4.34 18.74 -6.28
C ALA A 179 -4.20 17.71 -5.14
N GLN A 180 -3.07 17.72 -4.45
CA GLN A 180 -2.84 16.84 -3.32
C GLN A 180 -3.71 17.27 -2.12
N LYS A 181 -4.28 16.29 -1.43
CA LYS A 181 -5.12 16.50 -0.24
C LYS A 181 -4.50 15.75 0.93
N GLN A 182 -4.39 16.41 2.07
CA GLN A 182 -3.95 15.73 3.29
C GLN A 182 -4.90 14.59 3.63
N SER A 183 -4.35 13.40 3.80
CA SER A 183 -5.14 12.24 4.17
C SER A 183 -5.01 11.91 5.66
N CYS A 184 -6.04 11.29 6.20
CA CYS A 184 -6.17 10.90 7.60
C CYS A 184 -6.84 9.53 7.69
N PRO A 185 -6.71 8.82 8.83
CA PRO A 185 -7.40 7.55 9.03
C PRO A 185 -8.92 7.70 8.94
N ALA A 186 -9.61 6.61 8.58
CA ALA A 186 -11.07 6.62 8.45
C ALA A 186 -11.77 7.08 9.74
N SER A 187 -11.20 6.77 10.91
CA SER A 187 -11.70 7.20 12.22
C SER A 187 -11.70 8.72 12.43
N ALA A 188 -10.94 9.47 11.64
CA ALA A 188 -10.91 10.94 11.71
C ALA A 188 -12.13 11.60 11.04
N PHE A 189 -12.91 10.83 10.25
CA PHE A 189 -14.06 11.34 9.49
C PHE A 189 -15.36 11.21 10.28
N THR A 190 -15.41 11.82 11.44
CA THR A 190 -16.58 11.97 12.31
C THR A 190 -17.17 13.38 12.18
N ALA A 191 -18.22 13.68 12.96
CA ALA A 191 -18.83 15.01 12.99
C ALA A 191 -17.83 16.12 13.38
N SER A 192 -16.81 15.80 14.16
CA SER A 192 -15.73 16.71 14.60
C SER A 192 -14.44 16.55 13.76
N LYS A 193 -14.55 16.23 12.50
CA LYS A 193 -13.42 16.03 11.59
C LYS A 193 -12.48 17.25 11.59
N PRO A 194 -11.17 17.08 11.84
CA PRO A 194 -10.20 18.16 11.73
C PRO A 194 -10.16 18.77 10.32
N ALA A 195 -10.07 20.08 10.22
CA ALA A 195 -10.04 20.80 8.94
C ALA A 195 -8.89 20.34 8.03
N VAL A 196 -7.78 19.90 8.61
CA VAL A 196 -6.60 19.39 7.89
C VAL A 196 -6.90 18.06 7.16
N CYS A 197 -7.85 17.26 7.63
CA CYS A 197 -8.22 15.98 7.04
C CYS A 197 -9.12 16.17 5.81
N GLN A 198 -8.56 16.16 4.63
CA GLN A 198 -9.27 16.39 3.36
C GLN A 198 -9.62 15.11 2.60
N ALA A 199 -8.85 14.03 2.81
CA ALA A 199 -9.05 12.73 2.20
C ALA A 199 -8.83 11.61 3.23
N ARG A 200 -9.37 10.42 2.96
CA ARG A 200 -9.05 9.21 3.75
C ARG A 200 -7.72 8.64 3.30
N ASP A 201 -7.03 7.97 4.22
CA ASP A 201 -5.87 7.15 3.87
C ASP A 201 -6.25 6.10 2.84
N GLU A 202 -5.38 5.90 1.88
CA GLU A 202 -5.55 4.90 0.83
C GLU A 202 -5.07 3.54 1.34
N ALA A 203 -5.95 2.54 1.37
CA ALA A 203 -5.59 1.17 1.69
C ALA A 203 -5.02 0.49 0.44
N ILE A 204 -3.72 0.18 0.46
CA ILE A 204 -3.00 -0.37 -0.69
C ILE A 204 -3.07 -1.91 -0.72
N ALA A 205 -2.88 -2.55 0.45
CA ALA A 205 -2.94 -4.00 0.57
C ALA A 205 -3.48 -4.41 1.94
N LYS A 206 -4.20 -5.54 1.97
CA LYS A 206 -4.71 -6.16 3.21
C LYS A 206 -3.92 -7.42 3.55
N ASN A 207 -4.11 -7.92 4.77
CA ASN A 207 -3.46 -9.14 5.29
C ASN A 207 -1.93 -9.07 5.26
N VAL A 208 -1.37 -7.88 5.42
CA VAL A 208 0.07 -7.64 5.43
C VAL A 208 0.68 -8.16 6.72
N ARG A 209 1.68 -9.04 6.59
CA ARG A 209 2.47 -9.59 7.70
C ARG A 209 3.76 -8.84 7.93
N THR A 210 4.39 -8.41 6.83
CA THR A 210 5.67 -7.70 6.90
C THR A 210 5.71 -6.62 5.82
N PHE A 211 6.17 -5.44 6.22
CA PHE A 211 6.56 -4.37 5.32
C PHE A 211 7.93 -3.87 5.76
N ALA A 212 8.97 -4.41 5.14
CA ALA A 212 10.34 -4.07 5.45
C ALA A 212 10.88 -3.10 4.40
N VAL A 213 11.54 -2.04 4.88
CA VAL A 213 12.12 -0.99 4.04
C VAL A 213 13.58 -0.83 4.41
N GLN A 214 14.46 -0.83 3.41
CA GLN A 214 15.88 -0.60 3.58
C GLN A 214 16.35 0.41 2.54
N TYR A 215 16.91 1.51 2.99
CA TYR A 215 17.49 2.51 2.10
C TYR A 215 18.93 2.16 1.77
N LEU A 216 19.29 2.28 0.50
CA LEU A 216 20.57 1.88 -0.04
C LEU A 216 21.23 3.06 -0.76
N LYS A 217 22.54 3.08 -0.74
CA LYS A 217 23.38 3.95 -1.57
C LYS A 217 23.51 3.36 -2.97
N ASP A 218 24.24 4.05 -3.86
CA ASP A 218 24.50 3.57 -5.22
C ASP A 218 25.31 2.27 -5.26
N ASP A 219 26.13 2.03 -4.25
CA ASP A 219 26.94 0.82 -4.08
C ASP A 219 26.21 -0.33 -3.35
N ASP A 220 24.88 -0.24 -3.22
CA ASP A 220 24.03 -1.19 -2.50
C ASP A 220 24.31 -1.31 -1.00
N THR A 221 25.13 -0.45 -0.42
CA THR A 221 25.35 -0.43 1.04
C THR A 221 24.17 0.26 1.75
N PRO A 222 23.78 -0.24 2.94
CA PRO A 222 22.71 0.38 3.72
C PRO A 222 23.06 1.80 4.16
N VAL A 223 22.10 2.72 4.03
CA VAL A 223 22.22 4.07 4.57
C VAL A 223 21.96 4.03 6.07
N THR A 224 22.97 4.40 6.83
CA THR A 224 22.91 4.49 8.30
C THR A 224 22.87 5.93 8.81
N ARG A 225 23.31 6.89 7.96
CA ARG A 225 23.42 8.29 8.34
C ARG A 225 22.20 9.09 7.92
N GLN A 226 21.72 9.93 8.83
CA GLN A 226 20.64 10.88 8.60
C GLN A 226 21.18 12.30 8.75
N TYR A 227 20.77 13.18 7.85
CA TYR A 227 21.08 14.61 7.93
C TYR A 227 19.84 15.34 8.40
N THR A 228 19.96 16.10 9.48
CA THR A 228 18.84 16.86 10.05
C THR A 228 18.92 18.32 9.63
N THR A 229 17.89 18.78 8.90
CA THR A 229 17.74 20.18 8.51
C THR A 229 16.36 20.66 8.96
N GLY A 230 16.30 21.77 9.70
CA GLY A 230 15.02 22.27 10.22
C GLY A 230 14.30 21.29 11.15
N GLY A 231 14.98 20.19 11.56
CA GLY A 231 14.48 19.12 12.41
C GLY A 231 13.77 17.99 11.67
N GLU A 232 13.56 18.06 10.36
CA GLU A 232 13.28 16.93 9.49
C GLU A 232 14.59 16.20 9.21
N SER A 233 14.54 14.87 9.19
CA SER A 233 15.70 14.05 8.91
C SER A 233 15.65 13.54 7.48
N HIS A 234 16.71 13.80 6.73
CA HIS A 234 16.85 13.48 5.31
C HIS A 234 17.85 12.33 5.11
N LEU A 235 17.55 11.44 4.17
CA LEU A 235 18.43 10.34 3.79
C LEU A 235 19.11 10.66 2.46
N ILE A 236 19.92 11.72 2.44
CA ILE A 236 20.51 12.31 1.23
C ILE A 236 21.35 11.30 0.46
N GLU A 237 22.07 10.41 1.16
CA GLU A 237 22.90 9.38 0.55
C GLU A 237 22.10 8.22 -0.06
N ALA A 238 20.78 8.17 0.18
CA ALA A 238 19.94 7.12 -0.37
C ALA A 238 19.54 7.42 -1.82
N SER A 239 19.97 6.60 -2.74
CA SER A 239 19.54 6.63 -4.14
C SER A 239 18.51 5.55 -4.45
N ARG A 240 18.52 4.47 -3.66
CA ARG A 240 17.64 3.32 -3.82
C ARG A 240 16.91 2.96 -2.52
N VAL A 241 15.81 2.27 -2.70
CA VAL A 241 15.10 1.61 -1.60
C VAL A 241 14.78 0.17 -1.95
N LYS A 242 15.09 -0.74 -1.04
CA LYS A 242 14.70 -2.15 -1.11
C LYS A 242 13.49 -2.35 -0.21
N ILE A 243 12.40 -2.83 -0.80
CA ILE A 243 11.11 -3.03 -0.12
C ILE A 243 10.76 -4.50 -0.19
N THR A 244 10.46 -5.09 0.97
CA THR A 244 9.93 -6.45 1.07
C THR A 244 8.52 -6.38 1.64
N LEU A 245 7.54 -6.86 0.88
CA LEU A 245 6.14 -6.95 1.27
C LEU A 245 5.70 -8.40 1.33
N THR A 246 5.17 -8.82 2.48
CA THR A 246 4.63 -10.15 2.69
C THR A 246 3.14 -10.07 3.03
N ILE A 247 2.30 -10.78 2.29
CA ILE A 247 0.85 -10.84 2.48
C ILE A 247 0.43 -12.28 2.77
N ALA A 248 -0.48 -12.47 3.71
CA ALA A 248 -1.10 -13.76 3.97
C ALA A 248 -2.29 -13.99 3.02
N ALA A 249 -2.41 -15.22 2.51
CA ALA A 249 -3.54 -15.64 1.68
C ALA A 249 -4.61 -16.31 2.57
N PRO A 250 -5.73 -15.64 2.90
CA PRO A 250 -6.79 -16.27 3.65
C PRO A 250 -7.55 -17.28 2.75
N PRO A 251 -8.07 -18.38 3.30
CA PRO A 251 -8.06 -18.78 4.72
C PRO A 251 -6.79 -19.51 5.16
N SER A 252 -5.86 -19.78 4.24
CA SER A 252 -4.61 -20.47 4.55
C SER A 252 -3.65 -19.56 5.31
N SER A 253 -2.77 -20.16 6.11
CA SER A 253 -1.64 -19.44 6.74
C SER A 253 -0.50 -19.18 5.75
N GLU A 254 -0.65 -19.57 4.49
CA GLU A 254 0.35 -19.37 3.46
C GLU A 254 0.61 -17.87 3.25
N THR A 255 1.87 -17.54 3.14
CA THR A 255 2.32 -16.17 2.88
C THR A 255 2.99 -16.10 1.53
N GLN A 256 2.69 -15.03 0.79
CA GLN A 256 3.44 -14.67 -0.40
C GLN A 256 4.28 -13.45 -0.10
N SER A 257 5.51 -13.44 -0.59
CA SER A 257 6.45 -12.35 -0.37
C SER A 257 7.05 -11.93 -1.70
N THR A 258 7.19 -10.64 -1.87
CA THR A 258 7.96 -10.07 -2.97
C THR A 258 8.94 -9.02 -2.44
N THR A 259 10.07 -8.93 -3.12
CA THR A 259 11.10 -7.92 -2.81
C THR A 259 11.40 -7.15 -4.08
N LEU A 260 11.40 -5.84 -3.98
CA LEU A 260 11.68 -4.94 -5.08
C LEU A 260 12.76 -3.93 -4.65
N SER A 261 13.76 -3.74 -5.51
CA SER A 261 14.76 -2.67 -5.34
C SER A 261 14.47 -1.59 -6.37
N ILE A 262 14.23 -0.38 -5.91
CA ILE A 262 13.77 0.72 -6.76
C ILE A 262 14.77 1.87 -6.64
N THR A 263 15.25 2.33 -7.80
CA THR A 263 16.10 3.52 -7.91
C THR A 263 15.21 4.74 -8.19
N ARG A 264 15.50 5.83 -7.52
CA ARG A 264 14.87 7.12 -7.75
C ARG A 264 15.39 7.70 -9.08
N ILE A 265 14.48 8.22 -9.90
CA ILE A 265 14.79 8.92 -11.14
C ILE A 265 14.72 10.42 -10.83
N ASN A 266 15.86 11.07 -10.76
CA ASN A 266 15.95 12.54 -10.62
C ASN A 266 16.29 13.19 -11.95
#